data_95859c5e1c25e4270b255fe01958b6a0
#
_entry.id   95859c5e1c25e4270b255fe01958b6a0
#
_cell.length_a   1.000
_cell.length_b   1.000
_cell.length_c   1.000
_cell.angle_alpha   90.00
_cell.angle_beta   90.00
_cell.angle_gamma   90.00
#
_symmetry.space_group_name_H-M   'P 1'
#
loop_
_entity.id
_entity.type
_entity.pdbx_description
1 polymer ?
#
loop_
_entity_poly.entity_id
_entity_poly.type
_entity_poly.pdbx_seq_one_letter_code
_entity_poly.pdbx_strand_id
1 'polypeptide(L)'
;MLNKWEGIVLKSRAYGESNKIVTLMTREAGKVTVMARGAKKPTSRLAGVTQTFMHGMYMVQRSSGMGTLQQGEHLASMRHIQTDIVATAYASYIVELVDRLVDEGPEPFAYEVLLQALNAIEEEYDPEAISLFVDWKLLPYTGVQPILNACASCGSFDGEFAFSFAQGGFLCHRCFHQDPYIIRLSPTQLKLIRMFYNVPIDQIGKLDLKKGTKQFIKKIVTTIYEEQTGIRLKSRSFIEQLERTPLLTRRTSNEEPTD
;
A
#
# COMPACT_ATOMS: atom_id res chain seq x y z
N MET A 1 26.12 12.42 -12.75
CA MET A 1 26.72 11.36 -11.91
C MET A 1 25.99 10.07 -12.22
N LEU A 2 26.68 8.93 -12.24
CA LEU A 2 26.07 7.61 -12.40
C LEU A 2 25.81 7.03 -11.00
N ASN A 3 24.55 6.68 -10.76
CA ASN A 3 24.11 6.14 -9.48
C ASN A 3 23.58 4.72 -9.67
N LYS A 4 23.79 3.86 -8.68
CA LYS A 4 23.22 2.51 -8.61
C LYS A 4 22.25 2.48 -7.43
N TRP A 5 20.96 2.25 -7.73
CA TRP A 5 19.88 2.27 -6.74
C TRP A 5 19.09 0.97 -6.79
N GLU A 6 18.73 0.46 -5.63
CA GLU A 6 17.71 -0.55 -5.49
C GLU A 6 16.33 0.14 -5.56
N GLY A 7 15.41 -0.38 -6.38
CA GLY A 7 14.15 0.31 -6.56
C GLY A 7 13.01 -0.55 -7.06
N ILE A 8 11.80 -0.01 -6.96
CA ILE A 8 10.55 -0.61 -7.42
C ILE A 8 9.91 0.34 -8.43
N VAL A 9 9.45 -0.20 -9.56
CA VAL A 9 8.75 0.60 -10.59
C VAL A 9 7.34 0.91 -10.13
N LEU A 10 7.07 2.19 -9.82
CA LEU A 10 5.73 2.67 -9.48
C LEU A 10 4.89 2.91 -10.74
N LYS A 11 5.47 3.54 -11.76
CA LYS A 11 4.80 3.88 -13.01
C LYS A 11 5.72 3.69 -14.21
N SER A 12 5.14 3.21 -15.30
CA SER A 12 5.82 3.08 -16.59
C SER A 12 4.90 3.58 -17.70
N ARG A 13 5.27 4.71 -18.32
CA ARG A 13 4.46 5.35 -19.37
C ARG A 13 5.23 5.41 -20.67
N ALA A 14 4.56 5.09 -21.78
CA ALA A 14 5.13 5.28 -23.11
C ALA A 14 5.42 6.78 -23.37
N TYR A 15 6.59 7.05 -23.95
CA TYR A 15 7.01 8.40 -24.34
C TYR A 15 7.66 8.37 -25.71
N GLY A 16 7.07 9.09 -26.65
CA GLY A 16 7.48 9.04 -28.06
C GLY A 16 7.35 7.63 -28.65
N GLU A 17 8.12 7.35 -29.69
CA GLU A 17 8.01 6.10 -30.45
C GLU A 17 8.56 4.89 -29.70
N SER A 18 9.71 5.02 -29.04
CA SER A 18 10.45 3.88 -28.49
C SER A 18 10.78 3.97 -27.01
N ASN A 19 10.52 5.09 -26.34
CA ASN A 19 10.97 5.34 -24.97
C ASN A 19 9.84 5.13 -23.96
N LYS A 20 10.23 5.05 -22.68
CA LYS A 20 9.32 5.11 -21.53
C LYS A 20 9.80 6.17 -20.54
N ILE A 21 8.87 6.83 -19.87
CA ILE A 21 9.13 7.55 -18.61
C ILE A 21 8.74 6.63 -17.49
N VAL A 22 9.67 6.38 -16.56
CA VAL A 22 9.52 5.45 -15.46
C VAL A 22 9.69 6.21 -14.14
N THR A 23 8.74 6.04 -13.23
CA THR A 23 8.86 6.50 -11.85
C THR A 23 9.28 5.32 -10.99
N LEU A 24 10.41 5.46 -10.31
CA LEU A 24 10.96 4.50 -9.38
C LEU A 24 10.76 5.01 -7.96
N MET A 25 10.40 4.12 -7.04
CA MET A 25 10.65 4.29 -5.62
C MET A 25 11.97 3.60 -5.30
N THR A 26 12.97 4.35 -4.90
CA THR A 26 14.31 3.81 -4.63
C THR A 26 14.62 3.86 -3.14
N ARG A 27 15.41 2.89 -2.67
CA ARG A 27 15.83 2.82 -1.27
C ARG A 27 16.70 4.02 -0.88
N GLU A 28 17.62 4.42 -1.78
CA GLU A 28 18.67 5.42 -1.48
C GLU A 28 18.24 6.85 -1.77
N ALA A 29 17.43 7.08 -2.81
CA ALA A 29 17.10 8.41 -3.31
C ALA A 29 15.59 8.71 -3.26
N GLY A 30 14.76 7.79 -2.73
CA GLY A 30 13.32 7.92 -2.70
C GLY A 30 12.69 7.89 -4.08
N LYS A 31 11.67 8.71 -4.31
CA LYS A 31 10.95 8.74 -5.59
C LYS A 31 11.76 9.50 -6.66
N VAL A 32 12.07 8.82 -7.75
CA VAL A 32 12.82 9.40 -8.87
C VAL A 32 12.14 9.09 -10.20
N THR A 33 12.21 10.05 -11.13
CA THR A 33 11.72 9.87 -12.50
C THR A 33 12.89 9.73 -13.45
N VAL A 34 12.82 8.72 -14.32
CA VAL A 34 13.87 8.41 -15.28
C VAL A 34 13.33 8.20 -16.69
N MET A 35 14.11 8.59 -17.70
CA MET A 35 13.88 8.26 -19.09
C MET A 35 14.54 6.91 -19.41
N ALA A 36 13.78 5.92 -19.84
CA ALA A 36 14.26 4.63 -20.33
C ALA A 36 14.21 4.63 -21.86
N ARG A 37 15.35 4.94 -22.50
CA ARG A 37 15.45 5.02 -23.96
C ARG A 37 15.33 3.65 -24.60
N GLY A 38 14.53 3.55 -25.67
CA GLY A 38 14.29 2.32 -26.39
C GLY A 38 13.52 1.24 -25.64
N ALA A 39 13.01 1.51 -24.43
CA ALA A 39 12.36 0.51 -23.57
C ALA A 39 11.02 -0.05 -24.09
N LYS A 40 10.43 0.56 -25.13
CA LYS A 40 9.24 0.02 -25.82
C LYS A 40 9.57 -1.08 -26.84
N LYS A 41 10.84 -1.15 -27.30
CA LYS A 41 11.25 -2.18 -28.26
C LYS A 41 11.26 -3.54 -27.57
N PRO A 42 10.66 -4.60 -28.15
CA PRO A 42 10.64 -5.94 -27.55
C PRO A 42 12.03 -6.51 -27.26
N THR A 43 12.99 -6.17 -28.10
CA THR A 43 14.40 -6.61 -27.97
C THR A 43 15.21 -5.78 -26.97
N SER A 44 14.64 -4.78 -26.36
CA SER A 44 15.34 -3.91 -25.40
C SER A 44 15.58 -4.63 -24.07
N ARG A 45 16.83 -4.56 -23.60
CA ARG A 45 17.18 -5.02 -22.23
C ARG A 45 16.42 -4.26 -21.13
N LEU A 46 15.91 -3.06 -21.44
CA LEU A 46 15.14 -2.24 -20.51
C LEU A 46 13.64 -2.56 -20.53
N ALA A 47 13.15 -3.37 -21.49
CA ALA A 47 11.71 -3.63 -21.64
C ALA A 47 11.10 -4.30 -20.40
N GLY A 48 11.72 -5.36 -19.89
CA GLY A 48 11.28 -6.11 -18.73
C GLY A 48 11.43 -5.32 -17.41
N VAL A 49 12.63 -4.80 -17.17
CA VAL A 49 12.94 -4.09 -15.91
C VAL A 49 12.19 -2.78 -15.70
N THR A 50 11.51 -2.29 -16.73
CA THR A 50 10.67 -1.07 -16.67
C THR A 50 9.18 -1.36 -16.60
N GLN A 51 8.77 -2.59 -16.35
CA GLN A 51 7.37 -2.92 -16.09
C GLN A 51 6.99 -2.50 -14.65
N THR A 52 5.74 -2.11 -14.47
CA THR A 52 5.22 -1.75 -13.12
C THR A 52 5.38 -2.93 -12.15
N PHE A 53 5.62 -2.64 -10.90
CA PHE A 53 5.91 -3.56 -9.78
C PHE A 53 7.32 -4.17 -9.80
N MET A 54 8.07 -4.04 -10.90
CA MET A 54 9.39 -4.66 -10.97
C MET A 54 10.33 -4.13 -9.90
N HIS A 55 10.86 -5.04 -9.09
CA HIS A 55 11.92 -4.81 -8.12
C HIS A 55 13.27 -5.13 -8.74
N GLY A 56 14.19 -4.19 -8.70
CA GLY A 56 15.48 -4.34 -9.37
C GLY A 56 16.57 -3.37 -8.91
N MET A 57 17.78 -3.62 -9.43
CA MET A 57 18.90 -2.67 -9.35
C MET A 57 18.92 -1.82 -10.61
N TYR A 58 18.94 -0.51 -10.46
CA TYR A 58 18.87 0.45 -11.56
C TYR A 58 20.10 1.35 -11.60
N MET A 59 20.79 1.35 -12.74
CA MET A 59 21.88 2.29 -13.00
C MET A 59 21.34 3.53 -13.70
N VAL A 60 21.33 4.65 -12.99
CA VAL A 60 20.72 5.91 -13.43
C VAL A 60 21.78 7.00 -13.52
N GLN A 61 21.87 7.61 -14.69
CA GLN A 61 22.65 8.83 -14.88
C GLN A 61 21.76 10.03 -14.56
N ARG A 62 22.05 10.73 -13.47
CA ARG A 62 21.31 11.93 -13.02
C ARG A 62 22.27 12.99 -12.53
N SER A 63 22.04 14.23 -12.98
CA SER A 63 22.69 15.43 -12.43
C SER A 63 21.67 16.29 -11.68
N SER A 64 20.55 16.58 -12.31
CA SER A 64 19.40 17.29 -11.74
C SER A 64 18.13 16.86 -12.49
N GLY A 65 16.97 16.99 -11.87
CA GLY A 65 15.69 16.67 -12.49
C GLY A 65 15.55 15.20 -12.91
N MET A 66 15.03 14.97 -14.13
CA MET A 66 14.80 13.63 -14.68
C MET A 66 16.12 12.95 -15.05
N GLY A 67 16.33 11.72 -14.53
CA GLY A 67 17.50 10.91 -14.87
C GLY A 67 17.34 10.15 -16.20
N THR A 68 18.42 9.51 -16.65
CA THR A 68 18.39 8.54 -17.75
C THR A 68 18.75 7.18 -17.21
N LEU A 69 17.87 6.19 -17.43
CA LEU A 69 18.12 4.79 -17.07
C LEU A 69 19.09 4.20 -18.08
N GLN A 70 20.26 3.77 -17.61
CA GLN A 70 21.29 3.17 -18.42
C GLN A 70 21.17 1.64 -18.44
N GLN A 71 20.92 1.03 -17.28
CA GLN A 71 20.81 -0.40 -17.10
C GLN A 71 19.87 -0.72 -15.94
N GLY A 72 19.23 -1.89 -15.99
CA GLY A 72 18.45 -2.45 -14.89
C GLY A 72 18.62 -3.95 -14.82
N GLU A 73 18.61 -4.48 -13.61
CA GLU A 73 18.69 -5.90 -13.30
C GLU A 73 17.55 -6.29 -12.38
N HIS A 74 16.89 -7.42 -12.66
CA HIS A 74 15.82 -7.93 -11.80
C HIS A 74 16.40 -8.48 -10.49
N LEU A 75 15.85 -8.09 -9.34
CA LEU A 75 16.11 -8.70 -8.04
C LEU A 75 15.05 -9.73 -7.68
N ALA A 76 13.79 -9.46 -8.02
CA ALA A 76 12.67 -10.36 -7.80
C ALA A 76 11.72 -10.36 -8.99
N SER A 77 11.08 -11.52 -9.23
CA SER A 77 10.03 -11.66 -10.21
C SER A 77 8.68 -11.48 -9.54
N MET A 78 7.84 -10.59 -10.05
CA MET A 78 6.48 -10.33 -9.56
C MET A 78 5.45 -11.00 -10.49
N ARG A 79 5.59 -12.32 -10.72
CA ARG A 79 4.78 -13.08 -11.68
C ARG A 79 3.34 -13.24 -11.22
N HIS A 80 3.14 -13.59 -9.95
CA HIS A 80 1.80 -13.74 -9.40
C HIS A 80 1.04 -12.42 -9.50
N ILE A 81 1.65 -11.31 -9.06
CA ILE A 81 1.07 -9.97 -9.19
C ILE A 81 0.69 -9.64 -10.64
N GLN A 82 1.51 -10.05 -11.63
CA GLN A 82 1.26 -9.74 -13.04
C GLN A 82 0.21 -10.64 -13.71
N THR A 83 -0.06 -11.83 -13.18
CA THR A 83 -0.95 -12.82 -13.79
C THR A 83 -2.29 -12.98 -13.09
N ASP A 84 -2.38 -12.62 -11.81
CA ASP A 84 -3.64 -12.63 -11.06
C ASP A 84 -4.24 -11.22 -11.02
N ILE A 85 -5.52 -11.10 -11.45
CA ILE A 85 -6.20 -9.81 -11.57
C ILE A 85 -6.45 -9.14 -10.22
N VAL A 86 -6.68 -9.94 -9.16
CA VAL A 86 -6.93 -9.43 -7.81
C VAL A 86 -5.62 -8.93 -7.22
N ALA A 87 -4.55 -9.72 -7.32
CA ALA A 87 -3.21 -9.33 -6.91
C ALA A 87 -2.75 -8.05 -7.63
N THR A 88 -2.95 -7.98 -8.97
CA THR A 88 -2.66 -6.78 -9.77
C THR A 88 -3.42 -5.54 -9.28
N ALA A 89 -4.71 -5.69 -8.95
CA ALA A 89 -5.55 -4.57 -8.51
C ALA A 89 -5.06 -3.99 -7.17
N TYR A 90 -4.81 -4.84 -6.19
CA TYR A 90 -4.33 -4.41 -4.87
C TYR A 90 -2.87 -3.91 -4.91
N ALA A 91 -1.99 -4.55 -5.69
CA ALA A 91 -0.63 -4.04 -5.91
C ALA A 91 -0.66 -2.65 -6.58
N SER A 92 -1.56 -2.44 -7.57
CA SER A 92 -1.76 -1.12 -8.21
C SER A 92 -2.24 -0.07 -7.21
N TYR A 93 -3.13 -0.46 -6.30
CA TYR A 93 -3.60 0.41 -5.22
C TYR A 93 -2.46 0.83 -4.29
N ILE A 94 -1.66 -0.11 -3.82
CA ILE A 94 -0.51 0.17 -2.94
C ILE A 94 0.51 1.07 -3.62
N VAL A 95 0.84 0.78 -4.87
CA VAL A 95 1.79 1.60 -5.66
C VAL A 95 1.25 3.01 -5.90
N GLU A 96 -0.04 3.17 -6.20
CA GLU A 96 -0.67 4.50 -6.37
C GLU A 96 -0.68 5.27 -5.06
N LEU A 97 -0.95 4.59 -3.92
CA LEU A 97 -0.93 5.20 -2.59
C LEU A 97 0.47 5.73 -2.25
N VAL A 98 1.51 4.91 -2.40
CA VAL A 98 2.90 5.34 -2.18
C VAL A 98 3.28 6.49 -3.11
N ASP A 99 2.97 6.40 -4.40
CA ASP A 99 3.27 7.49 -5.35
C ASP A 99 2.56 8.80 -4.99
N ARG A 100 1.40 8.73 -4.36
CA ARG A 100 0.61 9.89 -3.97
C ARG A 100 1.08 10.53 -2.68
N LEU A 101 1.53 9.71 -1.72
CA LEU A 101 1.88 10.14 -0.37
C LEU A 101 3.35 10.54 -0.22
N VAL A 102 4.23 9.89 -0.99
CA VAL A 102 5.67 10.09 -0.84
C VAL A 102 6.15 11.15 -1.82
N ASP A 103 6.80 12.16 -1.29
CA ASP A 103 7.45 13.22 -2.08
C ASP A 103 8.84 12.80 -2.59
N GLU A 104 9.56 13.71 -3.26
CA GLU A 104 10.95 13.51 -3.64
C GLU A 104 11.86 13.51 -2.40
N GLY A 105 12.85 12.64 -2.40
CA GLY A 105 13.80 12.50 -1.32
C GLY A 105 13.79 11.10 -0.70
N PRO A 106 14.83 10.75 0.08
CA PRO A 106 14.93 9.44 0.72
C PRO A 106 13.82 9.19 1.73
N GLU A 107 13.05 8.13 1.52
CA GLU A 107 11.96 7.67 2.36
C GLU A 107 12.06 6.16 2.63
N PRO A 108 13.06 5.74 3.44
CA PRO A 108 13.36 4.32 3.63
C PRO A 108 12.17 3.54 4.21
N PHE A 109 11.40 4.13 5.10
CA PHE A 109 10.24 3.48 5.70
C PHE A 109 9.16 3.18 4.64
N ALA A 110 8.80 4.15 3.79
CA ALA A 110 7.81 3.93 2.75
C ALA A 110 8.31 2.93 1.70
N TYR A 111 9.62 2.92 1.40
CA TYR A 111 10.24 1.94 0.53
C TYR A 111 10.10 0.52 1.08
N GLU A 112 10.44 0.31 2.36
CA GLU A 112 10.33 -1.00 3.01
C GLU A 112 8.87 -1.49 3.10
N VAL A 113 7.93 -0.61 3.46
CA VAL A 113 6.50 -0.95 3.47
C VAL A 113 6.04 -1.40 2.09
N LEU A 114 6.43 -0.68 1.03
CA LEU A 114 6.10 -1.04 -0.35
C LEU A 114 6.69 -2.40 -0.73
N LEU A 115 7.99 -2.60 -0.48
CA LEU A 115 8.69 -3.83 -0.83
C LEU A 115 8.09 -5.04 -0.14
N GLN A 116 7.88 -4.96 1.18
CA GLN A 116 7.29 -6.03 1.97
C GLN A 116 5.86 -6.34 1.54
N ALA A 117 5.06 -5.32 1.22
CA ALA A 117 3.70 -5.50 0.75
C ALA A 117 3.63 -6.22 -0.60
N LEU A 118 4.47 -5.83 -1.57
CA LEU A 118 4.51 -6.49 -2.87
C LEU A 118 5.02 -7.93 -2.75
N ASN A 119 6.05 -8.19 -1.93
CA ASN A 119 6.54 -9.54 -1.68
C ASN A 119 5.45 -10.42 -1.03
N ALA A 120 4.72 -9.91 -0.04
CA ALA A 120 3.64 -10.68 0.60
C ALA A 120 2.51 -11.02 -0.41
N ILE A 121 2.14 -10.10 -1.31
CA ILE A 121 1.17 -10.38 -2.38
C ILE A 121 1.75 -11.40 -3.37
N GLU A 122 3.03 -11.31 -3.75
CA GLU A 122 3.69 -12.28 -4.62
C GLU A 122 3.73 -13.69 -4.00
N GLU A 123 3.84 -13.79 -2.67
CA GLU A 123 3.77 -15.01 -1.88
C GLU A 123 2.33 -15.48 -1.58
N GLU A 124 1.35 -14.93 -2.29
CA GLU A 124 -0.07 -15.28 -2.20
C GLU A 124 -0.70 -15.06 -0.81
N TYR A 125 -0.24 -14.04 -0.08
CA TYR A 125 -1.00 -13.54 1.07
C TYR A 125 -2.26 -12.82 0.60
N ASP A 126 -3.28 -12.71 1.47
CA ASP A 126 -4.52 -11.99 1.17
C ASP A 126 -4.23 -10.53 0.79
N PRO A 127 -4.37 -10.14 -0.50
CA PRO A 127 -3.97 -8.82 -0.97
C PRO A 127 -4.84 -7.69 -0.40
N GLU A 128 -6.09 -7.98 -0.02
CA GLU A 128 -6.95 -7.02 0.68
C GLU A 128 -6.41 -6.74 2.08
N ALA A 129 -6.05 -7.79 2.84
CA ALA A 129 -5.48 -7.64 4.19
C ALA A 129 -4.16 -6.86 4.15
N ILE A 130 -3.29 -7.16 3.17
CA ILE A 130 -2.03 -6.44 2.96
C ILE A 130 -2.28 -4.96 2.62
N SER A 131 -3.26 -4.65 1.76
CA SER A 131 -3.57 -3.26 1.43
C SER A 131 -4.05 -2.46 2.64
N LEU A 132 -4.92 -3.05 3.47
CA LEU A 132 -5.38 -2.42 4.72
C LEU A 132 -4.22 -2.15 5.68
N PHE A 133 -3.27 -3.08 5.74
CA PHE A 133 -2.07 -2.88 6.53
C PHE A 133 -1.25 -1.69 6.03
N VAL A 134 -1.02 -1.60 4.72
CA VAL A 134 -0.28 -0.48 4.10
C VAL A 134 -1.01 0.85 4.34
N ASP A 135 -2.34 0.88 4.26
CA ASP A 135 -3.15 2.06 4.57
C ASP A 135 -2.81 2.60 5.97
N TRP A 136 -2.83 1.75 7.00
CA TRP A 136 -2.53 2.15 8.37
C TRP A 136 -1.07 2.57 8.55
N LYS A 137 -0.12 1.91 7.89
CA LYS A 137 1.32 2.23 7.95
C LYS A 137 1.64 3.58 7.32
N LEU A 138 0.96 3.95 6.25
CA LEU A 138 1.24 5.17 5.52
C LEU A 138 0.39 6.38 5.99
N LEU A 139 -0.52 6.21 6.96
CA LEU A 139 -1.29 7.32 7.51
C LEU A 139 -0.42 8.51 7.95
N PRO A 140 0.72 8.33 8.63
CA PRO A 140 1.56 9.47 9.04
C PRO A 140 1.99 10.37 7.88
N TYR A 141 2.12 9.84 6.66
CA TYR A 141 2.45 10.62 5.46
C TYR A 141 1.32 11.56 5.01
N THR A 142 0.11 11.36 5.50
CA THR A 142 -1.03 12.28 5.26
C THR A 142 -1.09 13.43 6.24
N GLY A 143 -0.23 13.46 7.25
CA GLY A 143 -0.30 14.36 8.41
C GLY A 143 -1.23 13.87 9.51
N VAL A 144 -1.97 12.77 9.30
CA VAL A 144 -2.88 12.20 10.31
C VAL A 144 -2.13 11.13 11.13
N GLN A 145 -2.01 11.37 12.42
CA GLN A 145 -1.37 10.44 13.36
C GLN A 145 -2.35 10.06 14.46
N PRO A 146 -3.19 9.03 14.24
CA PRO A 146 -4.21 8.67 15.22
C PRO A 146 -3.58 8.11 16.50
N ILE A 147 -4.16 8.47 17.64
CA ILE A 147 -3.76 7.93 18.95
C ILE A 147 -4.43 6.56 19.13
N LEU A 148 -3.67 5.48 18.94
CA LEU A 148 -4.18 4.11 18.93
C LEU A 148 -3.68 3.25 20.11
N ASN A 149 -2.68 3.72 20.84
CA ASN A 149 -2.13 2.95 21.96
C ASN A 149 -2.80 3.26 23.30
N ALA A 150 -3.38 4.45 23.43
CA ALA A 150 -4.03 4.95 24.64
C ALA A 150 -5.32 5.69 24.28
N CYS A 151 -6.09 6.09 25.29
CA CYS A 151 -7.22 6.99 25.12
C CYS A 151 -6.73 8.38 24.68
N ALA A 152 -7.23 8.89 23.55
CA ALA A 152 -6.86 10.20 23.02
C ALA A 152 -7.23 11.37 23.95
N SER A 153 -8.20 11.16 24.84
CA SER A 153 -8.63 12.20 25.80
C SER A 153 -7.89 12.12 27.14
N CYS A 154 -7.90 10.97 27.82
CA CYS A 154 -7.37 10.87 29.18
C CYS A 154 -6.07 10.09 29.31
N GLY A 155 -5.51 9.57 28.22
CA GLY A 155 -4.27 8.80 28.21
C GLY A 155 -4.38 7.39 28.81
N SER A 156 -5.56 6.91 29.23
CA SER A 156 -5.72 5.57 29.79
C SER A 156 -5.40 4.48 28.77
N PHE A 157 -4.73 3.43 29.24
CA PHE A 157 -4.38 2.24 28.45
C PHE A 157 -5.39 1.11 28.60
N ASP A 158 -6.27 1.18 29.61
CA ASP A 158 -7.15 0.11 30.04
C ASP A 158 -8.62 0.40 29.73
N GLY A 159 -9.39 -0.68 29.56
CA GLY A 159 -10.84 -0.67 29.41
C GLY A 159 -11.32 -0.95 27.99
N GLU A 160 -12.62 -0.76 27.77
CA GLU A 160 -13.22 -0.83 26.45
C GLU A 160 -12.87 0.43 25.66
N PHE A 161 -12.59 0.25 24.38
CA PHE A 161 -12.24 1.34 23.47
C PHE A 161 -13.21 1.43 22.29
N ALA A 162 -13.42 2.65 21.84
CA ALA A 162 -14.09 2.98 20.59
C ALA A 162 -13.19 3.90 19.75
N PHE A 163 -13.36 3.91 18.44
CA PHE A 163 -12.68 4.87 17.56
C PHE A 163 -13.50 6.16 17.46
N SER A 164 -12.86 7.29 17.60
CA SER A 164 -13.43 8.62 17.42
C SER A 164 -12.67 9.38 16.35
N PHE A 165 -13.36 9.77 15.29
CA PHE A 165 -12.77 10.65 14.27
C PHE A 165 -12.55 12.07 14.83
N ALA A 166 -13.48 12.55 15.65
CA ALA A 166 -13.41 13.89 16.25
C ALA A 166 -12.23 14.05 17.21
N GLN A 167 -11.88 12.96 17.95
CA GLN A 167 -10.77 12.97 18.90
C GLN A 167 -9.46 12.40 18.29
N GLY A 168 -9.48 12.03 17.00
CA GLY A 168 -8.31 11.56 16.28
C GLY A 168 -7.71 10.26 16.82
N GLY A 169 -8.53 9.30 17.30
CA GLY A 169 -8.01 8.03 17.80
C GLY A 169 -8.97 7.26 18.70
N PHE A 170 -8.42 6.45 19.60
CA PHE A 170 -9.21 5.66 20.52
C PHE A 170 -9.68 6.48 21.73
N LEU A 171 -10.96 6.31 22.11
CA LEU A 171 -11.51 6.75 23.37
C LEU A 171 -11.82 5.54 24.27
N CYS A 172 -11.45 5.62 25.55
CA CYS A 172 -11.86 4.61 26.54
C CYS A 172 -13.32 4.83 26.98
N HIS A 173 -13.93 3.82 27.58
CA HIS A 173 -15.34 3.83 28.02
C HIS A 173 -15.69 5.04 28.91
N ARG A 174 -14.74 5.55 29.71
CA ARG A 174 -14.94 6.74 30.56
C ARG A 174 -15.05 8.04 29.76
N CYS A 175 -14.51 8.06 28.53
CA CYS A 175 -14.46 9.24 27.67
C CYS A 175 -15.45 9.18 26.49
N PHE A 176 -16.28 8.13 26.37
CA PHE A 176 -17.24 8.01 25.26
C PHE A 176 -18.22 9.18 25.13
N HIS A 177 -18.50 9.85 26.24
CA HIS A 177 -19.39 11.01 26.27
C HIS A 177 -18.85 12.21 25.48
N GLN A 178 -17.56 12.25 25.12
CA GLN A 178 -16.93 13.35 24.40
C GLN A 178 -17.19 13.32 22.89
N ASP A 179 -17.64 12.20 22.35
CA ASP A 179 -18.01 12.07 20.94
C ASP A 179 -19.27 11.21 20.81
N PRO A 180 -20.41 11.79 20.36
CA PRO A 180 -21.63 11.02 20.18
C PRO A 180 -21.59 10.05 19.00
N TYR A 181 -20.58 10.18 18.11
CA TYR A 181 -20.43 9.39 16.88
C TYR A 181 -19.31 8.36 16.97
N ILE A 182 -18.94 7.91 18.17
CA ILE A 182 -17.93 6.88 18.35
C ILE A 182 -18.26 5.59 17.60
N ILE A 183 -17.24 4.93 17.07
CA ILE A 183 -17.34 3.60 16.48
C ILE A 183 -16.86 2.57 17.51
N ARG A 184 -17.77 1.78 18.06
CA ARG A 184 -17.41 0.72 19.02
C ARG A 184 -16.59 -0.36 18.35
N LEU A 185 -15.56 -0.82 19.04
CA LEU A 185 -14.61 -1.82 18.58
C LEU A 185 -14.76 -3.10 19.39
N SER A 186 -14.80 -4.24 18.71
CA SER A 186 -14.56 -5.52 19.39
C SER A 186 -13.07 -5.63 19.79
N PRO A 187 -12.73 -6.47 20.79
CA PRO A 187 -11.34 -6.71 21.17
C PRO A 187 -10.46 -7.14 19.98
N THR A 188 -11.00 -7.93 19.07
CA THR A 188 -10.30 -8.36 17.86
C THR A 188 -10.01 -7.18 16.92
N GLN A 189 -10.99 -6.31 16.67
CA GLN A 189 -10.83 -5.12 15.81
C GLN A 189 -9.81 -4.14 16.41
N LEU A 190 -9.88 -3.90 17.71
CA LEU A 190 -8.92 -3.07 18.44
C LEU A 190 -7.49 -3.61 18.28
N LYS A 191 -7.29 -4.92 18.51
CA LYS A 191 -5.99 -5.58 18.38
C LYS A 191 -5.46 -5.48 16.97
N LEU A 192 -6.30 -5.70 15.95
CA LEU A 192 -5.90 -5.63 14.53
C LEU A 192 -5.48 -4.23 14.11
N ILE A 193 -6.24 -3.19 14.48
CA ILE A 193 -5.88 -1.80 14.15
C ILE A 193 -4.54 -1.44 14.79
N ARG A 194 -4.34 -1.78 16.09
CA ARG A 194 -3.04 -1.58 16.75
C ARG A 194 -1.91 -2.32 16.06
N MET A 195 -2.15 -3.57 15.66
CA MET A 195 -1.17 -4.39 14.97
C MET A 195 -0.80 -3.79 13.61
N PHE A 196 -1.78 -3.40 12.80
CA PHE A 196 -1.55 -2.79 11.48
C PHE A 196 -0.75 -1.49 11.59
N TYR A 197 -0.99 -0.70 12.61
CA TYR A 197 -0.29 0.55 12.80
C TYR A 197 1.14 0.38 13.35
N ASN A 198 1.36 -0.52 14.31
CA ASN A 198 2.62 -0.62 15.06
C ASN A 198 3.57 -1.71 14.57
N VAL A 199 3.06 -2.88 14.11
CA VAL A 199 3.89 -4.06 13.81
C VAL A 199 4.38 -4.04 12.35
N PRO A 200 5.65 -4.34 12.05
CA PRO A 200 6.14 -4.52 10.68
C PRO A 200 5.43 -5.65 9.94
N ILE A 201 5.34 -5.55 8.60
CA ILE A 201 4.55 -6.49 7.78
C ILE A 201 5.13 -7.92 7.82
N ASP A 202 6.44 -8.04 7.84
CA ASP A 202 7.19 -9.31 7.90
C ASP A 202 6.98 -10.08 9.21
N GLN A 203 6.47 -9.42 10.25
CA GLN A 203 6.19 -10.03 11.55
C GLN A 203 4.73 -10.46 11.72
N ILE A 204 3.87 -10.16 10.76
CA ILE A 204 2.43 -10.42 10.89
C ILE A 204 2.05 -11.85 10.47
N GLY A 205 2.80 -12.45 9.54
CA GLY A 205 2.47 -13.76 8.97
C GLY A 205 1.21 -13.72 8.08
N LYS A 206 0.71 -14.90 7.72
CA LYS A 206 -0.53 -15.00 6.93
C LYS A 206 -1.73 -14.66 7.82
N LEU A 207 -2.43 -13.58 7.48
CA LEU A 207 -3.64 -13.14 8.16
C LEU A 207 -4.86 -13.73 7.44
N ASP A 208 -5.59 -14.59 8.15
CA ASP A 208 -6.92 -15.01 7.74
C ASP A 208 -7.97 -14.13 8.44
N LEU A 209 -8.38 -13.08 7.78
CA LEU A 209 -9.34 -12.12 8.31
C LEU A 209 -10.73 -12.36 7.71
N LYS A 210 -11.71 -12.55 8.60
CA LYS A 210 -13.12 -12.63 8.18
C LYS A 210 -13.52 -11.38 7.37
N LYS A 211 -14.30 -11.57 6.32
CA LYS A 211 -14.77 -10.52 5.41
C LYS A 211 -15.35 -9.30 6.15
N GLY A 212 -16.21 -9.54 7.16
CA GLY A 212 -16.80 -8.44 7.97
C GLY A 212 -15.75 -7.64 8.73
N THR A 213 -14.69 -8.28 9.23
CA THR A 213 -13.58 -7.58 9.91
C THR A 213 -12.81 -6.70 8.94
N LYS A 214 -12.48 -7.21 7.75
CA LYS A 214 -11.81 -6.43 6.70
C LYS A 214 -12.64 -5.21 6.30
N GLN A 215 -13.93 -5.40 6.02
CA GLN A 215 -14.86 -4.31 5.66
C GLN A 215 -14.94 -3.23 6.75
N PHE A 216 -14.98 -3.65 8.00
CA PHE A 216 -15.03 -2.72 9.13
C PHE A 216 -13.75 -1.86 9.22
N ILE A 217 -12.57 -2.49 9.18
CA ILE A 217 -11.28 -1.79 9.23
C ILE A 217 -11.11 -0.88 8.00
N LYS A 218 -11.48 -1.39 6.81
CA LYS A 218 -11.49 -0.64 5.55
C LYS A 218 -12.33 0.63 5.67
N LYS A 219 -13.53 0.54 6.25
CA LYS A 219 -14.41 1.69 6.44
C LYS A 219 -13.73 2.81 7.25
N ILE A 220 -13.10 2.48 8.38
CA ILE A 220 -12.42 3.46 9.24
C ILE A 220 -11.29 4.15 8.47
N VAL A 221 -10.35 3.37 7.91
CA VAL A 221 -9.18 3.94 7.25
C VAL A 221 -9.54 4.71 5.98
N THR A 222 -10.56 4.25 5.23
CA THR A 222 -11.07 4.96 4.05
C THR A 222 -11.65 6.32 4.43
N THR A 223 -12.46 6.37 5.51
CA THR A 223 -13.01 7.64 6.02
C THR A 223 -11.89 8.62 6.37
N ILE A 224 -10.80 8.16 6.99
CA ILE A 224 -9.66 9.03 7.30
C ILE A 224 -9.06 9.59 5.99
N TYR A 225 -8.76 8.73 5.02
CA TYR A 225 -8.16 9.17 3.75
C TYR A 225 -9.06 10.14 2.98
N GLU A 226 -10.35 9.84 2.84
CA GLU A 226 -11.24 10.61 1.99
C GLU A 226 -11.76 11.89 2.65
N GLU A 227 -12.14 11.82 3.93
CA GLU A 227 -12.78 12.95 4.62
C GLU A 227 -11.79 13.86 5.32
N GLN A 228 -10.70 13.31 5.88
CA GLN A 228 -9.73 14.12 6.62
C GLN A 228 -8.57 14.61 5.75
N THR A 229 -8.18 13.84 4.72
CA THR A 229 -7.04 14.19 3.86
C THR A 229 -7.42 14.56 2.43
N GLY A 230 -8.63 14.25 1.99
CA GLY A 230 -9.10 14.47 0.62
C GLY A 230 -8.44 13.58 -0.43
N ILE A 231 -7.68 12.56 -0.02
CA ILE A 231 -6.96 11.67 -0.93
C ILE A 231 -7.94 10.63 -1.50
N ARG A 232 -8.11 10.68 -2.83
CA ARG A 232 -8.90 9.71 -3.59
C ARG A 232 -8.01 9.01 -4.60
N LEU A 233 -8.04 7.67 -4.60
CA LEU A 233 -7.24 6.82 -5.46
C LEU A 233 -8.10 6.20 -6.56
N LYS A 234 -7.60 6.23 -7.81
CA LYS A 234 -8.32 5.66 -8.96
C LYS A 234 -8.39 4.14 -8.89
N SER A 235 -7.32 3.51 -8.40
CA SER A 235 -7.24 2.07 -8.20
C SER A 235 -8.29 1.53 -7.22
N ARG A 236 -8.74 2.34 -6.25
CA ARG A 236 -9.82 1.94 -5.33
C ARG A 236 -11.14 1.69 -6.06
N SER A 237 -11.51 2.57 -7.00
CA SER A 237 -12.72 2.36 -7.80
C SER A 237 -12.65 1.09 -8.66
N PHE A 238 -11.47 0.73 -9.14
CA PHE A 238 -11.25 -0.52 -9.86
C PHE A 238 -11.42 -1.75 -8.95
N ILE A 239 -10.88 -1.72 -7.72
CA ILE A 239 -11.09 -2.79 -6.73
C ILE A 239 -12.59 -2.94 -6.42
N GLU A 240 -13.31 -1.86 -6.19
CA GLU A 240 -14.76 -1.90 -5.94
C GLU A 240 -15.56 -2.49 -7.10
N GLN A 241 -15.15 -2.22 -8.35
CA GLN A 241 -15.75 -2.85 -9.53
C GLN A 241 -15.48 -4.36 -9.58
N LEU A 242 -14.25 -4.78 -9.26
CA LEU A 242 -13.90 -6.20 -9.18
C LEU A 242 -14.70 -6.93 -8.10
N GLU A 243 -14.84 -6.33 -6.91
CA GLU A 243 -15.62 -6.91 -5.81
C GLU A 243 -17.11 -7.09 -6.16
N ARG A 244 -17.66 -6.27 -7.07
CA ARG A 244 -19.05 -6.38 -7.56
C ARG A 244 -19.24 -7.39 -8.69
N THR A 245 -18.14 -7.88 -9.29
CA THR A 245 -18.22 -8.79 -10.45
C THR A 245 -18.36 -10.24 -10.00
N PRO A 246 -19.45 -10.97 -10.36
CA PRO A 246 -19.75 -12.31 -9.84
C PRO A 246 -18.70 -13.38 -10.11
N LEU A 247 -17.83 -13.19 -11.11
CA LEU A 247 -16.79 -14.16 -11.50
C LEU A 247 -15.68 -14.30 -10.45
N LEU A 248 -15.49 -13.32 -9.57
CA LEU A 248 -14.42 -13.31 -8.55
C LEU A 248 -14.92 -13.75 -7.18
N THR A 249 -16.22 -13.64 -6.90
CA THR A 249 -16.83 -14.12 -5.65
C THR A 249 -16.80 -15.64 -5.51
N ARG A 250 -16.63 -16.40 -6.61
CA ARG A 250 -16.53 -17.87 -6.57
C ARG A 250 -15.19 -18.42 -6.10
N ARG A 251 -14.10 -17.63 -6.11
CA ARG A 251 -12.79 -18.08 -5.62
C ARG A 251 -12.62 -17.96 -4.10
N THR A 252 -13.44 -17.15 -3.44
CA THR A 252 -13.41 -16.93 -1.98
C THR A 252 -14.45 -17.75 -1.21
N SER A 253 -15.27 -18.55 -1.87
CA SER A 253 -16.35 -19.34 -1.26
C SER A 253 -16.17 -20.86 -1.46
N ASN A 254 -14.94 -21.38 -1.38
CA ASN A 254 -14.72 -22.79 -1.09
C ASN A 254 -14.79 -23.01 0.44
N GLU A 255 -15.91 -22.63 1.04
CA GLU A 255 -16.36 -23.22 2.30
C GLU A 255 -17.20 -24.45 1.93
N GLU A 256 -16.65 -25.63 2.20
CA GLU A 256 -17.34 -26.89 2.12
C GLU A 256 -18.62 -26.87 2.97
N PRO A 257 -19.73 -27.45 2.49
CA PRO A 257 -20.88 -27.66 3.34
C PRO A 257 -20.49 -28.68 4.42
N THR A 258 -20.48 -28.29 5.66
CA THR A 258 -20.44 -29.21 6.81
C THR A 258 -21.79 -29.91 6.87
N ASP A 259 -21.77 -31.23 6.61
CA ASP A 259 -22.77 -32.17 7.05
C ASP A 259 -22.85 -32.24 8.58
#